data_a082b409fba05d7ef6ad82993f6c51a5
#
_entry.id   a082b409fba05d7ef6ad82993f6c51a5
#
_cell.length_a   1.000
_cell.length_b   1.000
_cell.length_c   1.000
_cell.angle_alpha   90.00
_cell.angle_beta   90.00
_cell.angle_gamma   90.00
#
_symmetry.space_group_name_H-M   'P 1'
#
loop_
_entity.id
_entity.type
_entity.pdbx_description
1 polymer ?
#
loop_
_entity_poly.entity_id
_entity_poly.type
_entity_poly.pdbx_seq_one_letter_code
_entity_poly.pdbx_strand_id
1 'polypeptide(L)'
;MFELFLFIDPLCKACRNSENTVLRISEDIDSKFKLQFIPIYNLKVVQTDYCNSNNQLKKRLSSEQLADLYKNVVLDYKAALFQGMKKGRKFLTEMQDRLLTDAMSYSDEMAISIAKDCGLDVDMFVEDRRSNLAKNAIKKDQELVQNMKIEKPASAVIFNCENSKDGILTENIEYSTLFNACCDKNLTTEYLQDALSEDNLNETKMKHFRIIK
;
A
#
# COMPACT_ATOMS: atom_id res chain seq x y z
N MET A 1 -7.76 17.38 7.63
CA MET A 1 -7.64 15.91 7.80
C MET A 1 -7.15 15.31 6.48
N PHE A 2 -6.07 14.55 6.53
CA PHE A 2 -5.53 13.87 5.34
C PHE A 2 -5.91 12.39 5.31
N GLU A 3 -6.20 11.87 4.13
CA GLU A 3 -6.33 10.44 3.89
C GLU A 3 -5.33 10.04 2.80
N LEU A 4 -4.46 9.07 3.11
CA LEU A 4 -3.46 8.55 2.19
C LEU A 4 -3.71 7.07 1.94
N PHE A 5 -3.84 6.71 0.67
CA PHE A 5 -3.87 5.34 0.19
C PHE A 5 -2.50 5.03 -0.43
N LEU A 6 -1.80 4.07 0.13
CA LEU A 6 -0.57 3.54 -0.46
C LEU A 6 -0.86 2.21 -1.13
N PHE A 7 -0.69 2.16 -2.45
CA PHE A 7 -0.89 0.97 -3.26
C PHE A 7 0.41 0.18 -3.35
N ILE A 8 0.38 -1.05 -2.89
CA ILE A 8 1.59 -1.86 -2.68
C ILE A 8 1.51 -3.22 -3.36
N ASP A 9 2.68 -3.76 -3.71
CA ASP A 9 2.89 -5.19 -3.90
C ASP A 9 3.38 -5.76 -2.55
N PRO A 10 2.59 -6.60 -1.86
CA PRO A 10 2.94 -7.11 -0.54
C PRO A 10 4.18 -8.00 -0.52
N LEU A 11 4.65 -8.47 -1.68
CA LEU A 11 5.86 -9.28 -1.82
C LEU A 11 7.00 -8.51 -2.52
N CYS A 12 7.00 -7.17 -2.42
CA CYS A 12 8.02 -6.31 -3.02
C CYS A 12 8.81 -5.53 -1.97
N LYS A 13 10.12 -5.74 -1.94
CA LYS A 13 11.02 -5.04 -1.01
C LYS A 13 11.03 -3.52 -1.20
N ALA A 14 10.86 -3.03 -2.44
CA ALA A 14 10.76 -1.59 -2.70
C ALA A 14 9.48 -0.99 -2.09
N CYS A 15 8.35 -1.70 -2.14
CA CYS A 15 7.12 -1.27 -1.49
C CYS A 15 7.27 -1.19 0.03
N ARG A 16 8.03 -2.10 0.64
CA ARG A 16 8.34 -2.07 2.07
C ARG A 16 9.04 -0.77 2.49
N ASN A 17 9.96 -0.25 1.64
CA ASN A 17 10.60 1.05 1.88
C ASN A 17 9.58 2.21 1.79
N SER A 18 8.68 2.15 0.82
CA SER A 18 7.60 3.14 0.66
C SER A 18 6.63 3.13 1.85
N GLU A 19 6.30 1.95 2.39
CA GLU A 19 5.50 1.80 3.59
C GLU A 19 6.15 2.49 4.80
N ASN A 20 7.46 2.29 5.01
CA ASN A 20 8.22 2.95 6.07
C ASN A 20 8.21 4.49 5.92
N THR A 21 8.40 4.98 4.69
CA THR A 21 8.36 6.43 4.40
C THR A 21 7.01 7.03 4.80
N VAL A 22 5.91 6.38 4.41
CA VAL A 22 4.57 6.88 4.68
C VAL A 22 4.21 6.77 6.18
N LEU A 23 4.65 5.71 6.85
CA LEU A 23 4.48 5.59 8.31
C LEU A 23 5.16 6.74 9.05
N ARG A 24 6.40 7.04 8.69
CA ARG A 24 7.15 8.16 9.27
C ARG A 24 6.43 9.50 9.03
N ILE A 25 5.94 9.75 7.82
CA ILE A 25 5.16 10.96 7.50
C ILE A 25 3.90 11.05 8.38
N SER A 26 3.21 9.92 8.58
CA SER A 26 2.00 9.90 9.43
C SER A 26 2.27 10.20 10.91
N GLU A 27 3.52 10.04 11.37
CA GLU A 27 3.97 10.38 12.74
C GLU A 27 4.41 11.85 12.82
N ASP A 28 5.01 12.38 11.75
CA ASP A 28 5.56 13.73 11.70
C ASP A 28 4.48 14.82 11.42
N ILE A 29 3.29 14.43 10.94
CA ILE A 29 2.20 15.37 10.65
C ILE A 29 1.27 15.50 11.86
N ASP A 30 1.17 16.72 12.43
CA ASP A 30 0.31 17.06 13.58
C ASP A 30 -1.22 16.97 13.30
N SER A 31 -1.63 16.83 12.05
CA SER A 31 -3.03 16.74 11.67
C SER A 31 -3.57 15.31 11.74
N LYS A 32 -4.90 15.15 11.84
CA LYS A 32 -5.52 13.83 11.73
C LYS A 32 -5.18 13.20 10.38
N PHE A 33 -4.42 12.10 10.43
CA PHE A 33 -3.92 11.39 9.27
C PHE A 33 -4.49 9.98 9.24
N LYS A 34 -5.21 9.65 8.17
CA LYS A 34 -5.75 8.31 7.94
C LYS A 34 -4.91 7.63 6.87
N LEU A 35 -4.27 6.53 7.22
CA LEU A 35 -3.37 5.79 6.36
C LEU A 35 -3.91 4.40 6.07
N GLN A 36 -4.00 4.05 4.78
CA GLN A 36 -4.43 2.73 4.32
C GLN A 36 -3.41 2.16 3.33
N PHE A 37 -3.00 0.91 3.54
CA PHE A 37 -2.23 0.14 2.56
C PHE A 37 -3.19 -0.74 1.76
N ILE A 38 -3.14 -0.59 0.44
CA ILE A 38 -4.01 -1.29 -0.51
C ILE A 38 -3.16 -2.25 -1.34
N PRO A 39 -3.23 -3.56 -1.08
CA PRO A 39 -2.51 -4.54 -1.88
C PRO A 39 -3.06 -4.57 -3.31
N ILE A 40 -2.19 -4.43 -4.29
CA ILE A 40 -2.53 -4.67 -5.68
C ILE A 40 -2.41 -6.16 -5.93
N TYR A 41 -3.55 -6.81 -6.15
CA TYR A 41 -3.62 -8.24 -6.43
C TYR A 41 -4.11 -8.49 -7.85
N ASN A 42 -3.16 -8.52 -8.79
CA ASN A 42 -3.44 -8.91 -10.17
C ASN A 42 -2.24 -9.64 -10.81
N LEU A 43 -2.51 -10.45 -11.83
CA LEU A 43 -1.49 -11.24 -12.53
C LEU A 43 -0.39 -10.38 -13.18
N LYS A 44 -0.71 -9.13 -13.58
CA LYS A 44 0.28 -8.22 -14.16
C LYS A 44 1.33 -7.82 -13.11
N VAL A 45 0.91 -7.50 -11.89
CA VAL A 45 1.85 -7.15 -10.81
C VAL A 45 2.72 -8.33 -10.42
N VAL A 46 2.16 -9.54 -10.42
CA VAL A 46 2.90 -10.78 -10.18
C VAL A 46 4.00 -11.00 -11.23
N GLN A 47 3.78 -10.55 -12.47
CA GLN A 47 4.68 -10.77 -13.61
C GLN A 47 5.59 -9.59 -13.94
N THR A 48 5.33 -8.38 -13.40
CA THR A 48 6.13 -7.20 -13.77
C THR A 48 7.52 -7.19 -13.13
N ASP A 49 8.49 -6.72 -13.91
CA ASP A 49 9.89 -6.60 -13.51
C ASP A 49 10.17 -5.57 -12.39
N TYR A 50 9.19 -4.73 -12.04
CA TYR A 50 9.37 -3.67 -11.03
C TYR A 50 9.90 -4.18 -9.69
N CYS A 51 9.53 -5.41 -9.33
CA CYS A 51 9.98 -6.07 -8.11
C CYS A 51 10.83 -7.33 -8.40
N ASN A 52 11.15 -7.61 -9.66
CA ASN A 52 11.74 -8.90 -10.06
C ASN A 52 13.26 -8.96 -9.91
N SER A 53 13.97 -7.83 -10.02
CA SER A 53 15.44 -7.83 -10.17
C SER A 53 16.20 -8.44 -8.98
N ASN A 54 15.59 -8.50 -7.77
CA ASN A 54 16.21 -9.06 -6.57
C ASN A 54 15.30 -9.93 -5.69
N ASN A 55 14.10 -10.30 -6.16
CA ASN A 55 13.17 -11.08 -5.33
C ASN A 55 13.50 -12.58 -5.43
N GLN A 56 14.19 -13.10 -4.42
CA GLN A 56 14.55 -14.52 -4.34
C GLN A 56 13.33 -15.44 -4.27
N LEU A 57 12.19 -14.99 -3.72
CA LEU A 57 10.96 -15.77 -3.68
C LEU A 57 10.45 -16.08 -5.08
N LYS A 58 10.42 -15.09 -5.98
CA LYS A 58 9.96 -15.26 -7.37
C LYS A 58 10.83 -16.22 -8.18
N LYS A 59 12.11 -16.36 -7.80
CA LYS A 59 13.04 -17.31 -8.44
C LYS A 59 12.86 -18.75 -7.96
N ARG A 60 12.27 -18.96 -6.79
CA ARG A 60 12.15 -20.27 -6.13
C ARG A 60 10.77 -20.93 -6.34
N LEU A 61 9.75 -20.13 -6.65
CA LEU A 61 8.36 -20.57 -6.72
C LEU A 61 7.88 -20.64 -8.17
N SER A 62 7.05 -21.61 -8.49
CA SER A 62 6.29 -21.62 -9.73
C SER A 62 5.28 -20.47 -9.76
N SER A 63 4.75 -20.12 -10.94
CA SER A 63 3.73 -19.05 -11.07
C SER A 63 2.47 -19.36 -10.24
N GLU A 64 2.07 -20.63 -10.13
CA GLU A 64 0.94 -21.07 -9.34
C GLU A 64 1.22 -20.90 -7.83
N GLN A 65 2.36 -21.41 -7.36
CA GLN A 65 2.79 -21.24 -5.97
C GLN A 65 2.91 -19.77 -5.57
N LEU A 66 3.39 -18.93 -6.49
CA LEU A 66 3.50 -17.50 -6.25
C LEU A 66 2.10 -16.84 -6.15
N ALA A 67 1.17 -17.21 -7.02
CA ALA A 67 -0.21 -16.71 -6.97
C ALA A 67 -0.92 -17.11 -5.66
N ASP A 68 -0.73 -18.36 -5.22
CA ASP A 68 -1.27 -18.83 -3.94
C ASP A 68 -0.64 -18.08 -2.75
N LEU A 69 0.67 -17.85 -2.78
CA LEU A 69 1.37 -17.05 -1.76
C LEU A 69 0.79 -15.63 -1.67
N TYR A 70 0.65 -14.94 -2.81
CA TYR A 70 0.03 -13.62 -2.85
C TYR A 70 -1.36 -13.61 -2.25
N LYS A 71 -2.20 -14.56 -2.68
CA LYS A 71 -3.58 -14.71 -2.18
C LYS A 71 -3.60 -14.88 -0.67
N ASN A 72 -2.77 -15.77 -0.14
CA ASN A 72 -2.73 -16.06 1.29
C ASN A 72 -2.25 -14.84 2.09
N VAL A 73 -1.15 -14.19 1.69
CA VAL A 73 -0.64 -12.99 2.35
C VAL A 73 -1.66 -11.86 2.37
N VAL A 74 -2.39 -11.66 1.26
CA VAL A 74 -3.42 -10.60 1.19
C VAL A 74 -4.63 -10.95 2.05
N LEU A 75 -5.08 -12.21 2.08
CA LEU A 75 -6.16 -12.66 2.96
C LEU A 75 -5.80 -12.47 4.43
N ASP A 76 -4.60 -12.88 4.82
CA ASP A 76 -4.10 -12.74 6.19
C ASP A 76 -4.01 -11.27 6.61
N TYR A 77 -3.50 -10.43 5.73
CA TYR A 77 -3.47 -8.99 5.99
C TYR A 77 -4.87 -8.40 6.18
N LYS A 78 -5.85 -8.80 5.35
CA LYS A 78 -7.25 -8.34 5.51
C LYS A 78 -7.86 -8.82 6.82
N ALA A 79 -7.64 -10.07 7.21
CA ALA A 79 -8.07 -10.59 8.50
C ALA A 79 -7.46 -9.80 9.67
N ALA A 80 -6.16 -9.51 9.60
CA ALA A 80 -5.49 -8.70 10.61
C ALA A 80 -6.04 -7.27 10.70
N LEU A 81 -6.43 -6.66 9.57
CA LEU A 81 -7.04 -5.31 9.53
C LEU A 81 -8.39 -5.24 10.23
N PHE A 82 -9.17 -6.33 10.28
CA PHE A 82 -10.47 -6.34 10.98
C PHE A 82 -10.31 -6.13 12.49
N GLN A 83 -9.15 -6.45 13.03
CA GLN A 83 -8.82 -6.22 14.43
C GLN A 83 -8.10 -4.89 14.71
N GLY A 84 -8.01 -4.03 13.68
CA GLY A 84 -7.49 -2.68 13.78
C GLY A 84 -6.36 -2.35 12.80
N MET A 85 -6.40 -1.12 12.27
CA MET A 85 -5.50 -0.66 11.21
C MET A 85 -4.01 -0.73 11.61
N LYS A 86 -3.66 -0.37 12.85
CA LYS A 86 -2.27 -0.43 13.34
C LYS A 86 -1.78 -1.87 13.45
N LYS A 87 -2.61 -2.76 14.01
CA LYS A 87 -2.28 -4.18 14.14
C LYS A 87 -2.13 -4.84 12.77
N GLY A 88 -3.06 -4.55 11.84
CA GLY A 88 -2.98 -5.07 10.46
C GLY A 88 -1.71 -4.63 9.74
N ARG A 89 -1.34 -3.34 9.82
CA ARG A 89 -0.08 -2.87 9.23
C ARG A 89 1.15 -3.54 9.86
N LYS A 90 1.17 -3.67 11.20
CA LYS A 90 2.25 -4.40 11.90
C LYS A 90 2.35 -5.84 11.41
N PHE A 91 1.20 -6.52 11.26
CA PHE A 91 1.14 -7.89 10.75
C PHE A 91 1.74 -7.99 9.32
N LEU A 92 1.35 -7.07 8.42
CA LEU A 92 1.89 -7.05 7.06
C LEU A 92 3.40 -6.84 7.06
N THR A 93 3.89 -5.90 7.85
CA THR A 93 5.32 -5.62 8.03
C THR A 93 6.11 -6.86 8.46
N GLU A 94 5.67 -7.54 9.53
CA GLU A 94 6.30 -8.76 10.03
C GLU A 94 6.26 -9.90 9.00
N MET A 95 5.14 -10.04 8.28
CA MET A 95 5.01 -11.02 7.20
C MET A 95 6.03 -10.76 6.08
N GLN A 96 6.16 -9.51 5.65
CA GLN A 96 7.13 -9.11 4.64
C GLN A 96 8.58 -9.33 5.12
N ASP A 97 8.89 -9.00 6.35
CA ASP A 97 10.24 -9.17 6.89
C ASP A 97 10.61 -10.65 6.93
N ARG A 98 9.73 -11.55 7.37
CA ARG A 98 9.99 -13.00 7.34
C ARG A 98 10.11 -13.57 5.93
N LEU A 99 9.27 -13.13 5.00
CA LEU A 99 9.28 -13.65 3.63
C LEU A 99 10.40 -13.06 2.77
N LEU A 100 10.66 -11.75 2.87
CA LEU A 100 11.54 -11.02 1.95
C LEU A 100 12.95 -10.84 2.49
N THR A 101 13.11 -10.77 3.82
CA THR A 101 14.42 -10.53 4.46
C THR A 101 14.99 -11.83 5.00
N ASP A 102 14.21 -12.59 5.76
CA ASP A 102 14.64 -13.84 6.36
C ASP A 102 14.53 -15.02 5.39
N ALA A 103 13.95 -14.79 4.22
CA ALA A 103 13.72 -15.78 3.16
C ALA A 103 13.01 -17.06 3.63
N MET A 104 12.14 -16.94 4.63
CA MET A 104 11.33 -18.03 5.16
C MET A 104 10.25 -18.46 4.15
N SER A 105 9.86 -19.71 4.20
CA SER A 105 8.70 -20.19 3.44
C SER A 105 7.42 -19.86 4.18
N TYR A 106 6.39 -19.42 3.44
CA TYR A 106 5.08 -19.19 4.02
C TYR A 106 4.45 -20.49 4.52
N SER A 107 3.85 -20.43 5.71
CA SER A 107 2.98 -21.48 6.24
C SER A 107 1.87 -20.88 7.12
N ASP A 108 0.80 -21.64 7.37
CA ASP A 108 -0.28 -21.23 8.26
C ASP A 108 0.23 -20.98 9.69
N GLU A 109 1.17 -21.80 10.17
CA GLU A 109 1.78 -21.67 11.48
C GLU A 109 2.58 -20.36 11.59
N MET A 110 3.29 -19.98 10.53
CA MET A 110 4.00 -18.70 10.47
C MET A 110 3.01 -17.53 10.57
N ALA A 111 1.91 -17.56 9.80
CA ALA A 111 0.89 -16.51 9.83
C ALA A 111 0.23 -16.40 11.22
N ILE A 112 -0.06 -17.53 11.87
CA ILE A 112 -0.61 -17.58 13.23
C ILE A 112 0.39 -17.05 14.26
N SER A 113 1.68 -17.40 14.12
CA SER A 113 2.74 -16.87 15.00
C SER A 113 2.82 -15.35 14.90
N ILE A 114 2.82 -14.80 13.66
CA ILE A 114 2.85 -13.35 13.44
C ILE A 114 1.60 -12.69 14.03
N ALA A 115 0.42 -13.28 13.86
CA ALA A 115 -0.81 -12.75 14.43
C ALA A 115 -0.72 -12.61 15.96
N LYS A 116 -0.19 -13.65 16.62
CA LYS A 116 0.06 -13.64 18.07
C LYS A 116 1.06 -12.55 18.48
N ASP A 117 2.19 -12.43 17.76
CA ASP A 117 3.24 -11.44 18.05
C ASP A 117 2.74 -9.99 17.83
N CYS A 118 1.75 -9.82 16.96
CA CYS A 118 1.07 -8.54 16.72
C CYS A 118 -0.05 -8.23 17.71
N GLY A 119 -0.33 -9.14 18.64
CA GLY A 119 -1.40 -8.99 19.64
C GLY A 119 -2.80 -9.08 19.02
N LEU A 120 -2.96 -9.87 17.96
CA LEU A 120 -4.26 -10.22 17.41
C LEU A 120 -4.90 -11.34 18.23
N ASP A 121 -6.22 -11.37 18.25
CA ASP A 121 -6.98 -12.55 18.64
C ASP A 121 -6.79 -13.61 17.57
N VAL A 122 -6.15 -14.72 17.93
CA VAL A 122 -5.74 -15.76 17.00
C VAL A 122 -6.95 -16.52 16.44
N ASP A 123 -7.95 -16.77 17.28
CA ASP A 123 -9.14 -17.52 16.85
C ASP A 123 -9.95 -16.71 15.85
N MET A 124 -10.19 -15.42 16.14
CA MET A 124 -10.79 -14.49 15.18
C MET A 124 -9.97 -14.38 13.89
N PHE A 125 -8.65 -14.29 14.00
CA PHE A 125 -7.79 -14.19 12.83
C PHE A 125 -7.92 -15.41 11.91
N VAL A 126 -7.93 -16.62 12.47
CA VAL A 126 -8.07 -17.88 11.73
C VAL A 126 -9.44 -18.01 11.07
N GLU A 127 -10.51 -17.55 11.74
CA GLU A 127 -11.85 -17.51 11.20
C GLU A 127 -11.96 -16.48 10.06
N ASP A 128 -11.50 -15.26 10.30
CA ASP A 128 -11.60 -14.13 9.38
C ASP A 128 -10.85 -14.36 8.08
N ARG A 129 -9.64 -14.95 8.12
CA ARG A 129 -8.83 -15.21 6.92
C ARG A 129 -9.50 -16.17 5.92
N ARG A 130 -10.43 -17.02 6.37
CA ARG A 130 -11.20 -17.94 5.54
C ARG A 130 -12.58 -17.40 5.17
N SER A 131 -12.96 -16.28 5.74
CA SER A 131 -14.30 -15.70 5.62
C SER A 131 -14.56 -15.09 4.23
N ASN A 132 -15.84 -14.95 3.90
CA ASN A 132 -16.26 -14.15 2.74
C ASN A 132 -16.01 -12.66 2.96
N LEU A 133 -15.89 -12.21 4.23
CA LEU A 133 -15.58 -10.82 4.56
C LEU A 133 -14.20 -10.42 4.04
N ALA A 134 -13.17 -11.25 4.30
CA ALA A 134 -11.82 -11.01 3.77
C ALA A 134 -11.79 -11.00 2.24
N LYS A 135 -12.46 -11.97 1.59
CA LYS A 135 -12.56 -12.02 0.13
C LYS A 135 -13.24 -10.77 -0.46
N ASN A 136 -14.32 -10.32 0.16
CA ASN A 136 -15.03 -9.10 -0.26
C ASN A 136 -14.18 -7.84 -0.03
N ALA A 137 -13.38 -7.80 1.04
CA ALA A 137 -12.45 -6.70 1.29
C ALA A 137 -11.38 -6.62 0.20
N ILE A 138 -10.83 -7.74 -0.24
CA ILE A 138 -9.90 -7.80 -1.38
C ILE A 138 -10.57 -7.29 -2.66
N LYS A 139 -11.81 -7.71 -2.94
CA LYS A 139 -12.55 -7.25 -4.12
C LYS A 139 -12.72 -5.74 -4.13
N LYS A 140 -13.10 -5.16 -2.99
CA LYS A 140 -13.20 -3.69 -2.83
C LYS A 140 -11.87 -2.98 -3.06
N ASP A 141 -10.76 -3.55 -2.61
CA ASP A 141 -9.44 -2.99 -2.90
C ASP A 141 -9.14 -2.98 -4.40
N GLN A 142 -9.47 -4.07 -5.12
CA GLN A 142 -9.25 -4.13 -6.56
C GLN A 142 -10.17 -3.16 -7.33
N GLU A 143 -11.40 -2.96 -6.87
CA GLU A 143 -12.30 -1.92 -7.39
C GLU A 143 -11.68 -0.52 -7.17
N LEU A 144 -11.09 -0.27 -6.00
CA LEU A 144 -10.41 0.99 -5.70
C LEU A 144 -9.19 1.20 -6.61
N VAL A 145 -8.35 0.17 -6.81
CA VAL A 145 -7.22 0.20 -7.75
C VAL A 145 -7.67 0.58 -9.16
N GLN A 146 -8.78 -0.01 -9.63
CA GLN A 146 -9.33 0.28 -10.97
C GLN A 146 -9.89 1.70 -11.06
N ASN A 147 -10.70 2.12 -10.08
CA ASN A 147 -11.33 3.44 -10.04
C ASN A 147 -10.30 4.57 -9.98
N MET A 148 -9.22 4.38 -9.22
CA MET A 148 -8.12 5.34 -9.12
C MET A 148 -7.07 5.18 -10.23
N LYS A 149 -7.29 4.27 -11.19
CA LYS A 149 -6.41 4.02 -12.35
C LYS A 149 -4.94 3.80 -11.92
N ILE A 150 -4.75 3.01 -10.88
CA ILE A 150 -3.42 2.67 -10.38
C ILE A 150 -2.78 1.63 -11.30
N GLU A 151 -1.65 1.98 -11.89
CA GLU A 151 -0.99 1.15 -12.90
C GLU A 151 0.12 0.28 -12.31
N LYS A 152 0.80 0.76 -11.28
CA LYS A 152 1.94 0.07 -10.67
C LYS A 152 1.96 0.21 -9.14
N PRO A 153 2.60 -0.73 -8.44
CA PRO A 153 2.80 -0.65 -6.99
C PRO A 153 3.79 0.47 -6.61
N ALA A 154 3.81 0.80 -5.34
CA ALA A 154 4.46 1.97 -4.76
C ALA A 154 3.91 3.29 -5.34
N SER A 155 2.58 3.35 -5.51
CA SER A 155 1.85 4.59 -5.81
C SER A 155 1.07 5.06 -4.59
N ALA A 156 0.98 6.36 -4.37
CA ALA A 156 0.19 6.95 -3.29
C ALA A 156 -0.87 7.90 -3.85
N VAL A 157 -2.06 7.84 -3.27
CA VAL A 157 -3.12 8.84 -3.49
C VAL A 157 -3.40 9.55 -2.19
N ILE A 158 -3.33 10.88 -2.22
CA ILE A 158 -3.50 11.75 -1.07
C ILE A 158 -4.76 12.58 -1.27
N PHE A 159 -5.66 12.54 -0.31
CA PHE A 159 -6.82 13.42 -0.24
C PHE A 159 -6.66 14.41 0.91
N ASN A 160 -6.88 15.69 0.61
CA ASN A 160 -7.08 16.70 1.64
C ASN A 160 -8.59 16.90 1.84
N CYS A 161 -9.16 16.20 2.83
CA CYS A 161 -10.61 16.17 3.08
C CYS A 161 -11.21 17.55 3.44
N GLU A 162 -10.39 18.57 3.66
CA GLU A 162 -10.85 19.91 4.00
C GLU A 162 -10.99 20.81 2.76
N ASN A 163 -10.15 20.59 1.76
CA ASN A 163 -9.99 21.53 0.65
C ASN A 163 -10.43 20.97 -0.71
N SER A 164 -10.50 19.65 -0.89
CA SER A 164 -10.83 19.06 -2.19
C SER A 164 -11.47 17.70 -2.06
N LYS A 165 -12.33 17.37 -3.03
CA LYS A 165 -12.85 16.02 -3.23
C LYS A 165 -11.94 15.18 -4.10
N ASP A 166 -11.03 15.82 -4.85
CA ASP A 166 -10.12 15.18 -5.77
C ASP A 166 -8.85 14.75 -5.03
N GLY A 167 -8.29 13.62 -5.43
CA GLY A 167 -7.06 13.08 -4.89
C GLY A 167 -5.84 13.41 -5.76
N ILE A 168 -4.69 13.45 -5.14
CA ILE A 168 -3.40 13.65 -5.79
C ILE A 168 -2.66 12.32 -5.83
N LEU A 169 -2.47 11.76 -7.04
CA LEU A 169 -1.69 10.55 -7.26
C LEU A 169 -0.21 10.91 -7.45
N THR A 170 0.67 10.23 -6.74
CA THR A 170 2.12 10.26 -6.98
C THR A 170 2.70 8.85 -7.00
N GLU A 171 3.69 8.66 -7.87
CA GLU A 171 4.51 7.44 -7.95
C GLU A 171 5.91 7.66 -7.33
N ASN A 172 6.20 8.89 -6.90
CA ASN A 172 7.41 9.21 -6.15
C ASN A 172 7.12 9.19 -4.65
N ILE A 173 7.50 8.09 -3.98
CA ILE A 173 7.26 7.87 -2.55
C ILE A 173 8.48 8.30 -1.72
N GLU A 174 9.07 9.43 -2.07
CA GLU A 174 10.10 10.06 -1.24
C GLU A 174 9.46 10.90 -0.13
N TYR A 175 10.12 10.90 1.03
CA TYR A 175 9.65 11.63 2.20
C TYR A 175 9.35 13.10 1.90
N SER A 176 10.29 13.80 1.25
CA SER A 176 10.13 15.22 0.92
C SER A 176 8.95 15.50 0.00
N THR A 177 8.75 14.66 -1.00
CA THR A 177 7.65 14.77 -1.96
C THR A 177 6.30 14.61 -1.28
N LEU A 178 6.12 13.55 -0.50
CA LEU A 178 4.86 13.28 0.19
C LEU A 178 4.60 14.23 1.35
N PHE A 179 5.64 14.57 2.12
CA PHE A 179 5.50 15.51 3.24
C PHE A 179 5.07 16.89 2.73
N ASN A 180 5.70 17.37 1.65
CA ASN A 180 5.29 18.63 1.03
C ASN A 180 3.87 18.59 0.48
N ALA A 181 3.46 17.46 -0.14
CA ALA A 181 2.09 17.27 -0.62
C ALA A 181 1.05 17.32 0.52
N CYS A 182 1.42 16.88 1.72
CA CYS A 182 0.55 16.92 2.89
C CYS A 182 0.58 18.28 3.63
N CYS A 183 1.72 18.99 3.60
CA CYS A 183 1.90 20.23 4.37
C CYS A 183 1.67 21.51 3.56
N ASP A 184 1.79 21.45 2.22
CA ASP A 184 1.61 22.60 1.36
C ASP A 184 0.12 22.90 1.19
N LYS A 185 -0.35 23.95 1.87
CA LYS A 185 -1.73 24.44 1.76
C LYS A 185 -2.09 24.92 0.35
N ASN A 186 -1.09 25.23 -0.47
CA ASN A 186 -1.25 25.68 -1.86
C ASN A 186 -1.25 24.52 -2.84
N LEU A 187 -0.89 23.30 -2.42
CA LEU A 187 -0.96 22.11 -3.25
C LEU A 187 -2.44 21.62 -3.34
N THR A 188 -3.27 22.51 -3.87
CA THR A 188 -4.65 22.19 -4.20
C THR A 188 -4.71 21.53 -5.58
N THR A 189 -5.78 20.79 -5.84
CA THR A 189 -6.03 20.25 -7.17
C THR A 189 -6.15 21.34 -8.22
N GLU A 190 -6.67 22.53 -7.87
CA GLU A 190 -6.73 23.72 -8.72
C GLU A 190 -5.32 24.20 -9.10
N TYR A 191 -4.41 24.33 -8.14
CA TYR A 191 -3.02 24.73 -8.39
C TYR A 191 -2.29 23.75 -9.30
N LEU A 192 -2.53 22.43 -9.12
CA LEU A 192 -1.95 21.41 -10.00
C LEU A 192 -2.57 21.44 -11.39
N GLN A 193 -3.87 21.75 -11.53
CA GLN A 193 -4.53 21.89 -12.84
C GLN A 193 -3.95 23.09 -13.60
N ASP A 194 -3.79 24.23 -12.93
CA ASP A 194 -3.21 25.43 -13.52
C ASP A 194 -1.74 25.22 -13.90
N ALA A 195 -0.96 24.60 -13.03
CA ALA A 195 0.44 24.31 -13.29
C ALA A 195 0.68 23.25 -14.38
N LEU A 196 -0.26 22.32 -14.60
CA LEU A 196 -0.22 21.34 -15.69
C LEU A 196 -0.73 21.94 -17.01
N SER A 197 -1.51 23.03 -16.96
CA SER A 197 -2.03 23.73 -18.13
C SER A 197 -1.09 24.81 -18.66
N GLU A 198 -0.23 25.36 -17.83
CA GLU A 198 0.81 26.29 -18.20
C GLU A 198 2.11 25.54 -18.51
N ASP A 199 2.56 25.56 -19.77
CA ASP A 199 3.85 24.99 -20.25
C ASP A 199 5.09 25.66 -19.62
N ASN A 200 5.02 26.20 -18.40
CA ASN A 200 6.03 27.05 -17.79
C ASN A 200 6.65 26.54 -16.48
N LEU A 201 7.92 26.18 -16.58
CA LEU A 201 9.07 26.54 -15.71
C LEU A 201 9.24 25.92 -14.30
N ASN A 202 8.36 25.11 -13.73
CA ASN A 202 8.68 24.34 -12.52
C ASN A 202 8.56 22.81 -12.76
N GLU A 203 9.00 22.37 -13.93
CA GLU A 203 8.89 20.99 -14.42
C GLU A 203 9.42 19.91 -13.47
N THR A 204 10.42 20.21 -12.65
CA THR A 204 11.12 19.17 -11.87
C THR A 204 10.34 18.72 -10.63
N LYS A 205 9.50 19.57 -10.05
CA LYS A 205 8.74 19.23 -8.83
C LYS A 205 7.36 18.63 -9.11
N MET A 206 6.77 18.89 -10.28
CA MET A 206 5.38 18.53 -10.58
C MET A 206 5.21 17.30 -11.49
N LYS A 207 6.26 16.81 -12.14
CA LYS A 207 6.23 15.66 -13.05
C LYS A 207 5.71 14.35 -12.41
N HIS A 208 5.58 14.33 -11.09
CA HIS A 208 5.24 13.13 -10.33
C HIS A 208 3.79 13.09 -9.84
N PHE A 209 2.99 14.15 -10.07
CA PHE A 209 1.63 14.23 -9.56
C PHE A 209 0.59 14.14 -10.67
N ARG A 210 -0.48 13.39 -10.44
CA ARG A 210 -1.68 13.32 -11.29
C ARG A 210 -2.93 13.52 -10.42
N ILE A 211 -3.95 14.20 -10.97
CA ILE A 211 -5.22 14.41 -10.28
C ILE A 211 -6.14 13.22 -10.54
N ILE A 212 -6.74 12.72 -9.47
CA ILE A 212 -7.76 11.66 -9.51
C ILE A 212 -9.08 12.26 -9.04
N LYS A 213 -10.11 12.14 -9.89
CA LYS A 213 -11.49 12.58 -9.62
C LYS A 213 -12.31 11.45 -9.03
#